data_19f7c2f74f4b2bd9ddc472582bc04b2e
#
_entry.id   19f7c2f74f4b2bd9ddc472582bc04b2e
#
_cell.length_a   1.000
_cell.length_b   1.000
_cell.length_c   1.000
_cell.angle_alpha   90.00
_cell.angle_beta   90.00
_cell.angle_gamma   90.00
#
_symmetry.space_group_name_H-M   'P 1'
#
loop_
_entity.id
_entity.type
_entity.pdbx_description
1 polymer ?
#
loop_
_entity_poly.entity_id
_entity_poly.type
_entity_poly.pdbx_seq_one_letter_code
_entity_poly.pdbx_strand_id
1 'polypeptide(L)'
;TFTRGREADFSVIPVFLEASSPELRPELEAFARKLSGTVIWADSAQRCKVHLAAVFACNFANHMYAVGERIVRGAGLDFDVLKPLIAETAAKACDARSPLDVQTGPAVRNDFATKARHGDLLAFDLRLKNIYSTISQSIWETSKKTS
;
A
#
# COMPACT_ATOMS: atom_id res chain seq x y z
N THR A 1 6.18 7.19 6.56
CA THR A 1 7.07 6.27 7.28
C THR A 1 8.41 6.95 7.53
N PHE A 2 8.68 7.35 8.77
CA PHE A 2 9.95 7.97 9.13
C PHE A 2 10.96 6.90 9.53
N THR A 3 12.19 7.02 9.03
CA THR A 3 13.30 6.11 9.36
C THR A 3 14.48 6.93 9.87
N ARG A 4 15.11 6.47 10.93
CA ARG A 4 16.29 7.13 11.50
C ARG A 4 17.39 7.27 10.44
N GLY A 5 17.93 8.47 10.28
CA GLY A 5 19.02 8.77 9.32
C GLY A 5 18.56 9.04 7.89
N ARG A 6 17.25 9.07 7.60
CA ARG A 6 16.69 9.51 6.33
C ARG A 6 16.00 10.85 6.51
N GLU A 7 16.42 11.87 5.77
CA GLU A 7 15.75 13.15 5.74
C GLU A 7 14.34 13.02 5.18
N ALA A 8 13.38 13.70 5.81
CA ALA A 8 11.99 13.74 5.37
C ALA A 8 11.73 15.12 4.72
N ASP A 9 11.32 15.11 3.48
CA ASP A 9 10.86 16.32 2.80
C ASP A 9 9.41 16.62 3.24
N PHE A 10 9.26 17.49 4.21
CA PHE A 10 7.96 17.89 4.73
C PHE A 10 7.12 18.65 3.69
N SER A 11 7.72 19.26 2.66
CA SER A 11 6.99 20.01 1.65
C SER A 11 5.96 19.14 0.88
N VAL A 12 6.25 17.84 0.72
CA VAL A 12 5.40 16.87 0.01
C VAL A 12 4.57 15.97 0.94
N ILE A 13 4.76 16.08 2.27
CA ILE A 13 4.04 15.24 3.24
C ILE A 13 2.75 15.94 3.66
N PRO A 14 1.56 15.35 3.46
CA PRO A 14 0.31 15.94 3.96
C PRO A 14 0.31 16.08 5.48
N VAL A 15 -0.09 17.26 5.97
CA VAL A 15 -0.27 17.54 7.39
C VAL A 15 -1.75 17.58 7.72
N PHE A 16 -2.18 16.75 8.66
CA PHE A 16 -3.56 16.69 9.14
C PHE A 16 -3.70 17.49 10.42
N LEU A 17 -4.68 18.41 10.43
CA LEU A 17 -4.95 19.29 11.56
C LEU A 17 -6.30 18.99 12.23
N GLU A 18 -6.32 19.15 13.53
CA GLU A 18 -7.52 19.22 14.35
C GLU A 18 -7.29 20.28 15.44
N ALA A 19 -8.28 21.11 15.71
CA ALA A 19 -8.22 22.15 16.74
C ALA A 19 -9.27 21.89 17.82
N SER A 20 -8.91 22.18 19.05
CA SER A 20 -9.83 22.12 20.20
C SER A 20 -10.87 23.25 20.19
N SER A 21 -10.58 24.34 19.50
CA SER A 21 -11.52 25.44 19.31
C SER A 21 -11.37 26.08 17.92
N PRO A 22 -12.42 26.73 17.39
CA PRO A 22 -12.37 27.42 16.10
C PRO A 22 -11.34 28.55 16.03
N GLU A 23 -11.09 29.22 17.14
CA GLU A 23 -10.18 30.39 17.23
C GLU A 23 -8.72 30.00 16.95
N LEU A 24 -8.33 28.76 17.27
CA LEU A 24 -6.97 28.26 17.05
C LEU A 24 -6.71 27.85 15.58
N ARG A 25 -7.76 27.69 14.79
CA ARG A 25 -7.62 27.19 13.42
C ARG A 25 -6.73 28.04 12.51
N PRO A 26 -6.86 29.38 12.47
CA PRO A 26 -6.01 30.19 11.60
C PRO A 26 -4.53 30.10 11.94
N GLU A 27 -4.18 30.06 13.23
CA GLU A 27 -2.80 29.99 13.69
C GLU A 27 -2.19 28.63 13.36
N LEU A 28 -2.91 27.52 13.65
CA LEU A 28 -2.47 26.18 13.31
C LEU A 28 -2.28 25.97 11.80
N GLU A 29 -3.20 26.49 10.99
CA GLU A 29 -3.10 26.40 9.55
C GLU A 29 -1.92 27.21 9.02
N ALA A 30 -1.73 28.43 9.49
CA ALA A 30 -0.59 29.27 9.10
C ALA A 30 0.75 28.63 9.46
N PHE A 31 0.84 27.96 10.61
CA PHE A 31 2.03 27.21 11.01
C PHE A 31 2.25 25.99 10.11
N ALA A 32 1.21 25.16 9.89
CA ALA A 32 1.32 23.95 9.09
C ALA A 32 1.70 24.24 7.63
N ARG A 33 1.19 25.32 7.04
CA ARG A 33 1.54 25.75 5.68
C ARG A 33 3.00 26.18 5.51
N LYS A 34 3.72 26.50 6.59
CA LYS A 34 5.18 26.72 6.56
C LYS A 34 5.97 25.42 6.43
N LEU A 35 5.36 24.29 6.80
CA LEU A 35 5.98 22.97 6.79
C LEU A 35 5.60 22.16 5.53
N SER A 36 4.35 22.26 5.07
CA SER A 36 3.83 21.41 4.01
C SER A 36 2.97 22.19 3.03
N GLY A 37 3.09 21.83 1.75
CA GLY A 37 2.20 22.31 0.69
C GLY A 37 0.78 21.76 0.79
N THR A 38 0.56 20.67 1.54
CA THR A 38 -0.74 20.01 1.69
C THR A 38 -1.18 20.01 3.14
N VAL A 39 -2.16 20.83 3.50
CA VAL A 39 -2.74 20.92 4.84
C VAL A 39 -4.21 20.52 4.78
N ILE A 40 -4.62 19.56 5.58
CA ILE A 40 -5.95 18.95 5.57
C ILE A 40 -6.54 19.03 6.98
N TRP A 41 -7.74 19.62 7.11
CA TRP A 41 -8.52 19.54 8.33
C TRP A 41 -9.21 18.19 8.43
N ALA A 42 -8.96 17.45 9.50
CA ALA A 42 -9.56 16.14 9.72
C ALA A 42 -9.77 15.88 11.21
N ASP A 43 -10.95 15.43 11.55
CA ASP A 43 -11.26 14.98 12.91
C ASP A 43 -10.53 13.66 13.26
N SER A 44 -10.62 13.27 14.53
CA SER A 44 -9.97 12.05 15.02
C SER A 44 -10.46 10.79 14.31
N ALA A 45 -11.74 10.71 13.92
CA ALA A 45 -12.30 9.55 13.21
C ALA A 45 -11.76 9.48 11.76
N GLN A 46 -11.65 10.61 11.09
CA GLN A 46 -11.05 10.71 9.76
C GLN A 46 -9.56 10.34 9.78
N ARG A 47 -8.80 10.86 10.76
CA ARG A 47 -7.37 10.51 10.89
C ARG A 47 -7.17 9.02 11.18
N CYS A 48 -8.05 8.40 11.98
CA CYS A 48 -8.00 6.96 12.21
C CYS A 48 -8.19 6.17 10.89
N LYS A 49 -9.13 6.58 10.04
CA LYS A 49 -9.35 5.95 8.74
C LYS A 49 -8.15 6.14 7.79
N VAL A 50 -7.55 7.33 7.77
CA VAL A 50 -6.33 7.61 6.99
C VAL A 50 -5.18 6.72 7.48
N HIS A 51 -5.02 6.59 8.80
CA HIS A 51 -4.00 5.70 9.36
C HIS A 51 -4.23 4.24 8.96
N LEU A 52 -5.46 3.75 9.05
CA LEU A 52 -5.80 2.40 8.61
C LEU A 52 -5.49 2.19 7.11
N ALA A 53 -5.84 3.15 6.26
CA ALA A 53 -5.51 3.10 4.84
C ALA A 53 -3.98 3.06 4.60
N ALA A 54 -3.21 3.85 5.36
CA ALA A 54 -1.75 3.84 5.28
C ALA A 54 -1.14 2.50 5.74
N VAL A 55 -1.74 1.80 6.70
CA VAL A 55 -1.32 0.44 7.08
C VAL A 55 -1.46 -0.51 5.89
N PHE A 56 -2.57 -0.48 5.17
CA PHE A 56 -2.75 -1.29 3.96
C PHE A 56 -1.75 -0.90 2.86
N ALA A 57 -1.66 0.39 2.53
CA ALA A 57 -0.87 0.87 1.41
C ALA A 57 0.65 0.80 1.64
N CYS A 58 1.12 0.84 2.88
CA CYS A 58 2.54 0.89 3.20
C CYS A 58 3.00 -0.32 4.02
N ASN A 59 2.42 -0.58 5.20
CA ASN A 59 2.92 -1.62 6.08
C ASN A 59 2.67 -3.02 5.51
N PHE A 60 1.46 -3.28 5.02
CA PHE A 60 1.15 -4.58 4.41
C PHE A 60 1.86 -4.75 3.07
N ALA A 61 1.97 -3.71 2.25
CA ALA A 61 2.77 -3.76 1.02
C ALA A 61 4.23 -4.14 1.32
N ASN A 62 4.86 -3.49 2.31
CA ASN A 62 6.23 -3.83 2.71
C ASN A 62 6.36 -5.29 3.21
N HIS A 63 5.35 -5.78 3.95
CA HIS A 63 5.33 -7.18 4.35
C HIS A 63 5.22 -8.13 3.15
N MET A 64 4.45 -7.77 2.12
CA MET A 64 4.39 -8.56 0.87
C MET A 64 5.73 -8.56 0.12
N TYR A 65 6.52 -7.48 0.19
CA TYR A 65 7.88 -7.48 -0.35
C TYR A 65 8.77 -8.48 0.40
N ALA A 66 8.69 -8.55 1.72
CA ALA A 66 9.43 -9.53 2.53
C ALA A 66 8.99 -10.98 2.22
N VAL A 67 7.71 -11.21 1.97
CA VAL A 67 7.21 -12.51 1.49
C VAL A 67 7.78 -12.84 0.12
N GLY A 68 7.78 -11.88 -0.81
CA GLY A 68 8.40 -12.02 -2.14
C GLY A 68 9.89 -12.36 -2.05
N GLU A 69 10.63 -11.64 -1.20
CA GLU A 69 12.04 -11.92 -0.93
C GLU A 69 12.27 -13.36 -0.49
N ARG A 70 11.48 -13.84 0.49
CA ARG A 70 11.57 -15.22 0.97
C ARG A 70 11.36 -16.25 -0.15
N ILE A 71 10.39 -16.00 -1.02
CA ILE A 71 10.08 -16.92 -2.14
C ILE A 71 11.22 -16.95 -3.17
N VAL A 72 11.72 -15.79 -3.62
CA VAL A 72 12.79 -15.73 -4.63
C VAL A 72 14.11 -16.27 -4.10
N ARG A 73 14.43 -16.03 -2.83
CA ARG A 73 15.61 -16.61 -2.18
C ARG A 73 15.49 -18.14 -2.06
N GLY A 74 14.29 -18.67 -1.83
CA GLY A 74 14.03 -20.11 -1.87
C GLY A 74 14.25 -20.73 -3.25
N ALA A 75 14.18 -19.93 -4.31
CA ALA A 75 14.53 -20.33 -5.69
C ALA A 75 16.00 -20.04 -6.06
N GLY A 76 16.84 -19.63 -5.11
CA GLY A 76 18.26 -19.32 -5.34
C GLY A 76 18.51 -17.96 -6.02
N LEU A 77 17.53 -17.06 -6.02
CA LEU A 77 17.64 -15.74 -6.64
C LEU A 77 17.75 -14.63 -5.58
N ASP A 78 18.36 -13.51 -5.97
CA ASP A 78 18.41 -12.32 -5.11
C ASP A 78 17.11 -11.52 -5.19
N PHE A 79 16.78 -10.80 -4.11
CA PHE A 79 15.62 -9.91 -4.05
C PHE A 79 15.66 -8.79 -5.10
N ASP A 80 16.84 -8.46 -5.59
CA ASP A 80 17.06 -7.40 -6.58
C ASP A 80 16.25 -7.62 -7.87
N VAL A 81 15.94 -8.87 -8.21
CA VAL A 81 15.08 -9.18 -9.37
C VAL A 81 13.66 -8.64 -9.26
N LEU A 82 13.18 -8.38 -8.04
CA LEU A 82 11.84 -7.84 -7.78
C LEU A 82 11.82 -6.31 -7.68
N LYS A 83 12.94 -5.65 -7.37
CA LYS A 83 12.98 -4.19 -7.15
C LYS A 83 12.43 -3.36 -8.32
N PRO A 84 12.75 -3.65 -9.60
CA PRO A 84 12.17 -2.93 -10.72
C PRO A 84 10.65 -3.10 -10.83
N LEU A 85 10.14 -4.31 -10.55
CA LEU A 85 8.70 -4.59 -10.56
C LEU A 85 7.95 -3.87 -9.44
N ILE A 86 8.57 -3.79 -8.27
CA ILE A 86 8.02 -3.05 -7.12
C ILE A 86 7.92 -1.56 -7.45
N ALA A 87 9.00 -0.98 -7.98
CA ALA A 87 9.03 0.43 -8.36
C ALA A 87 7.98 0.76 -9.43
N GLU A 88 7.89 -0.06 -10.47
CA GLU A 88 6.92 0.11 -11.56
C GLU A 88 5.47 -0.02 -11.05
N THR A 89 5.20 -0.97 -10.17
CA THR A 89 3.87 -1.15 -9.58
C THR A 89 3.46 0.05 -8.74
N ALA A 90 4.39 0.59 -7.94
CA ALA A 90 4.15 1.77 -7.13
C ALA A 90 3.91 3.02 -8.01
N ALA A 91 4.74 3.22 -9.05
CA ALA A 91 4.59 4.32 -9.99
C ALA A 91 3.22 4.29 -10.66
N LYS A 92 2.81 3.15 -11.24
CA LYS A 92 1.49 2.99 -11.85
C LYS A 92 0.33 3.30 -10.90
N ALA A 93 0.43 2.84 -9.66
CA ALA A 93 -0.61 3.09 -8.67
C ALA A 93 -0.71 4.58 -8.29
N CYS A 94 0.42 5.31 -8.29
CA CYS A 94 0.46 6.75 -8.01
C CYS A 94 -0.01 7.60 -9.19
N ASP A 95 0.27 7.18 -10.42
CA ASP A 95 -0.04 7.94 -11.64
C ASP A 95 -1.48 7.71 -12.11
N ALA A 96 -2.08 6.57 -11.77
CA ALA A 96 -3.44 6.24 -12.16
C ALA A 96 -4.48 7.03 -11.35
N ARG A 97 -5.66 7.26 -11.95
CA ARG A 97 -6.82 7.81 -11.22
C ARG A 97 -7.24 6.93 -10.05
N SER A 98 -7.15 5.62 -10.20
CA SER A 98 -7.38 4.62 -9.16
C SER A 98 -6.39 3.47 -9.32
N PRO A 99 -5.82 2.93 -8.21
CA PRO A 99 -5.03 1.71 -8.27
C PRO A 99 -5.77 0.51 -8.87
N LEU A 100 -7.10 0.52 -8.83
CA LEU A 100 -7.93 -0.53 -9.44
C LEU A 100 -7.83 -0.55 -10.97
N ASP A 101 -7.61 0.62 -11.60
CA ASP A 101 -7.54 0.74 -13.06
C ASP A 101 -6.28 0.09 -13.63
N VAL A 102 -5.25 -0.08 -12.80
CA VAL A 102 -3.95 -0.64 -13.16
C VAL A 102 -3.68 -2.01 -12.52
N GLN A 103 -4.67 -2.59 -11.84
CA GLN A 103 -4.55 -3.90 -11.22
C GLN A 103 -4.41 -4.99 -12.30
N THR A 104 -3.37 -5.81 -12.19
CA THR A 104 -3.05 -6.91 -13.11
C THR A 104 -2.88 -8.25 -12.38
N GLY A 105 -2.61 -9.29 -13.13
CA GLY A 105 -2.23 -10.60 -12.59
C GLY A 105 -3.29 -11.69 -12.77
N PRO A 106 -2.99 -12.92 -12.32
CA PRO A 106 -3.86 -14.09 -12.51
C PRO A 106 -5.19 -13.96 -11.72
N ALA A 107 -5.18 -13.21 -10.61
CA ALA A 107 -6.38 -13.01 -9.81
C ALA A 107 -7.44 -12.20 -10.56
N VAL A 108 -7.07 -11.10 -11.25
CA VAL A 108 -8.00 -10.28 -12.06
C VAL A 108 -8.69 -11.11 -13.14
N ARG A 109 -7.95 -12.00 -13.80
CA ARG A 109 -8.47 -12.87 -14.88
C ARG A 109 -9.11 -14.15 -14.38
N ASN A 110 -9.13 -14.35 -13.06
CA ASN A 110 -9.58 -15.59 -12.41
C ASN A 110 -8.90 -16.85 -12.98
N ASP A 111 -7.62 -16.77 -13.27
CA ASP A 111 -6.83 -17.88 -13.81
C ASP A 111 -6.65 -18.98 -12.76
N PHE A 112 -7.55 -19.96 -12.81
CA PHE A 112 -7.58 -21.08 -11.87
C PHE A 112 -6.32 -21.94 -11.95
N ALA A 113 -5.78 -22.19 -13.16
CA ALA A 113 -4.63 -23.05 -13.34
C ALA A 113 -3.38 -22.45 -12.67
N THR A 114 -3.13 -21.15 -12.92
CA THR A 114 -2.03 -20.43 -12.30
C THR A 114 -2.21 -20.33 -10.77
N LYS A 115 -3.42 -20.03 -10.29
CA LYS A 115 -3.69 -19.96 -8.85
C LYS A 115 -3.49 -21.31 -8.14
N ALA A 116 -3.92 -22.41 -8.75
CA ALA A 116 -3.70 -23.76 -8.20
C ALA A 116 -2.20 -24.07 -8.09
N ARG A 117 -1.43 -23.85 -9.17
CA ARG A 117 0.02 -24.03 -9.17
C ARG A 117 0.73 -23.21 -8.08
N HIS A 118 0.33 -21.94 -7.90
CA HIS A 118 0.87 -21.11 -6.82
C HIS A 118 0.50 -21.65 -5.44
N GLY A 119 -0.73 -22.16 -5.28
CA GLY A 119 -1.17 -22.83 -4.05
C GLY A 119 -0.35 -24.06 -3.70
N ASP A 120 0.07 -24.84 -4.70
CA ASP A 120 0.94 -26.01 -4.52
C ASP A 120 2.36 -25.58 -4.15
N LEU A 121 2.91 -24.56 -4.80
CA LEU A 121 4.21 -23.98 -4.44
C LEU A 121 4.24 -23.40 -3.02
N LEU A 122 3.09 -22.99 -2.47
CA LEU A 122 2.97 -22.49 -1.10
C LEU A 122 2.59 -23.57 -0.06
N ALA A 123 2.57 -24.85 -0.45
CA ALA A 123 2.19 -25.96 0.46
C ALA A 123 3.12 -26.07 1.70
N PHE A 124 4.33 -25.54 1.63
CA PHE A 124 5.28 -25.50 2.75
C PHE A 124 4.88 -24.52 3.87
N ASP A 125 3.95 -23.57 3.61
CA ASP A 125 3.51 -22.57 4.57
C ASP A 125 2.03 -22.23 4.38
N LEU A 126 1.17 -22.87 5.18
CA LEU A 126 -0.27 -22.70 5.12
C LEU A 126 -0.72 -21.25 5.39
N ARG A 127 0.03 -20.47 6.16
CA ARG A 127 -0.30 -19.04 6.41
C ARG A 127 -0.12 -18.24 5.15
N LEU A 128 0.98 -18.43 4.43
CA LEU A 128 1.21 -17.78 3.14
C LEU A 128 0.18 -18.21 2.09
N LYS A 129 -0.17 -19.48 2.05
CA LYS A 129 -1.23 -20.00 1.17
C LYS A 129 -2.58 -19.31 1.44
N ASN A 130 -2.93 -19.12 2.72
CA ASN A 130 -4.16 -18.42 3.11
C ASN A 130 -4.12 -16.94 2.73
N ILE A 131 -3.01 -16.23 2.98
CA ILE A 131 -2.83 -14.85 2.55
C ILE A 131 -3.00 -14.72 1.04
N TYR A 132 -2.32 -15.56 0.27
CA TYR A 132 -2.41 -15.60 -1.19
C TYR A 132 -3.87 -15.79 -1.66
N SER A 133 -4.57 -16.76 -1.09
CA SER A 133 -5.96 -17.07 -1.45
C SER A 133 -6.90 -15.91 -1.11
N THR A 134 -6.77 -15.33 0.09
CA THR A 134 -7.61 -14.22 0.55
C THR A 134 -7.42 -12.98 -0.31
N ILE A 135 -6.16 -12.60 -0.59
CA ILE A 135 -5.86 -11.44 -1.45
C ILE A 135 -6.32 -11.69 -2.88
N SER A 136 -6.08 -12.89 -3.43
CA SER A 136 -6.53 -13.25 -4.79
C SER A 136 -8.03 -13.19 -4.93
N GLN A 137 -8.78 -13.63 -3.92
CA GLN A 137 -10.24 -13.55 -3.90
C GLN A 137 -10.70 -12.09 -3.83
N SER A 138 -10.10 -11.29 -2.96
CA SER A 138 -10.42 -9.87 -2.82
C SER A 138 -10.19 -9.10 -4.14
N ILE A 139 -9.07 -9.36 -4.83
CA ILE A 139 -8.77 -8.76 -6.14
C ILE A 139 -9.85 -9.15 -7.16
N TRP A 140 -10.22 -10.43 -7.24
CA TRP A 140 -11.24 -10.90 -8.16
C TRP A 140 -12.61 -10.25 -7.91
N GLU A 141 -13.04 -10.19 -6.66
CA GLU A 141 -14.33 -9.59 -6.30
C GLU A 141 -14.36 -8.09 -6.58
N THR A 142 -13.23 -7.40 -6.39
CA THR A 142 -13.12 -5.96 -6.66
C THR A 142 -13.11 -5.69 -8.17
N SER A 143 -12.41 -6.50 -8.96
CA SER A 143 -12.34 -6.33 -10.42
C SER A 143 -13.69 -6.46 -11.11
N LYS A 144 -14.59 -7.30 -10.58
CA LYS A 144 -15.97 -7.44 -11.11
C LYS A 144 -16.83 -6.20 -10.92
N LYS A 145 -16.54 -5.37 -9.92
CA LYS A 145 -17.34 -4.17 -9.63
C LYS A 145 -16.94 -2.99 -10.50
N THR A 146 -15.80 -3.09 -11.18
CA THR A 146 -15.22 -2.02 -11.99
C THR A 146 -15.45 -2.27 -13.50
N SER A 147 -15.94 -3.45 -13.87
CA SER A 147 -16.36 -3.85 -15.22
C SER A 147 -17.86 -3.64 -15.39
#